data_0b4c00ab62030bd487a361d77a99822c
#
_entry.id   0b4c00ab62030bd487a361d77a99822c
#
_cell.length_a   1.000
_cell.length_b   1.000
_cell.length_c   1.000
_cell.angle_alpha   90.00
_cell.angle_beta   90.00
_cell.angle_gamma   90.00
#
_symmetry.space_group_name_H-M   'P 1'
#
loop_
_entity.id
_entity.type
_entity.pdbx_description
1 polymer ?
#
loop_
_entity_poly.entity_id
_entity_poly.type
_entity_poly.pdbx_seq_one_letter_code
_entity_poly.pdbx_strand_id
1 'polypeptide(L)'
;MLRDTLVLGGFVLFVAVTFCAAAMSTSGVTGHQRLALPGILAHCLVPIIVGYVFAHYLTLLLEYGQQTLLQLSDPMLTGADYLGTADLTAAYFLSTRPELLAVLKVAFIVTGHVAGVFAAHDRAVRVLPTRDAVAGQLTMLIVMLVYTSGGLLLLFSS
;
A
#
# COMPACT_ATOMS: atom_id res chain seq x y z
N MET A 1 13.25 -21.52 -5.72
CA MET A 1 13.56 -20.81 -4.46
C MET A 1 14.66 -19.76 -4.64
N LEU A 2 15.95 -20.10 -4.91
CA LEU A 2 17.02 -19.09 -5.03
C LEU A 2 16.72 -18.03 -6.12
N ARG A 3 16.30 -18.48 -7.30
CA ARG A 3 15.93 -17.60 -8.42
C ARG A 3 14.83 -16.62 -8.02
N ASP A 4 13.78 -17.09 -7.36
CA ASP A 4 12.62 -16.27 -6.99
C ASP A 4 13.00 -15.25 -5.91
N THR A 5 13.87 -15.66 -4.96
CA THR A 5 14.44 -14.74 -3.96
C THR A 5 15.31 -13.66 -4.60
N LEU A 6 16.13 -14.02 -5.59
CA LEU A 6 16.97 -13.05 -6.31
C LEU A 6 16.12 -12.07 -7.14
N VAL A 7 15.06 -12.58 -7.81
CA VAL A 7 14.13 -11.73 -8.56
C VAL A 7 13.40 -10.75 -7.63
N LEU A 8 12.90 -11.25 -6.50
CA LEU A 8 12.25 -10.39 -5.50
C LEU A 8 13.22 -9.35 -4.94
N GLY A 9 14.43 -9.77 -4.55
CA GLY A 9 15.46 -8.84 -4.05
C GLY A 9 15.86 -7.80 -5.09
N GLY A 10 16.01 -8.20 -6.35
CA GLY A 10 16.28 -7.31 -7.48
C GLY A 10 15.14 -6.29 -7.70
N PHE A 11 13.89 -6.74 -7.60
CA PHE A 11 12.73 -5.86 -7.72
C PHE A 11 12.66 -4.83 -6.57
N VAL A 12 12.86 -5.27 -5.33
CA VAL A 12 12.88 -4.37 -4.17
C VAL A 12 14.00 -3.33 -4.31
N LEU A 13 15.19 -3.76 -4.73
CA LEU A 13 16.31 -2.86 -4.98
C LEU A 13 15.99 -1.86 -6.09
N PHE A 14 15.40 -2.31 -7.19
CA PHE A 14 14.97 -1.45 -8.30
C PHE A 14 13.99 -0.37 -7.83
N VAL A 15 12.97 -0.73 -7.06
CA VAL A 15 11.99 0.22 -6.49
C VAL A 15 12.68 1.21 -5.55
N ALA A 16 13.55 0.74 -4.67
CA ALA A 16 14.28 1.61 -3.75
C ALA A 16 15.19 2.61 -4.48
N VAL A 17 15.95 2.15 -5.48
CA VAL A 17 16.86 3.00 -6.27
C VAL A 17 16.08 4.04 -7.07
N THR A 18 15.00 3.65 -7.74
CA THR A 18 14.18 4.57 -8.54
C THR A 18 13.43 5.58 -7.68
N PHE A 19 12.96 5.19 -6.50
CA PHE A 19 12.39 6.13 -5.51
C PHE A 19 13.44 7.13 -5.03
N CYS A 20 14.62 6.67 -4.64
CA CYS A 20 15.72 7.54 -4.21
C CYS A 20 16.15 8.50 -5.33
N ALA A 21 16.28 8.00 -6.55
CA ALA A 21 16.63 8.81 -7.72
C ALA A 21 15.56 9.88 -8.00
N ALA A 22 14.29 9.51 -7.95
CA ALA A 22 13.17 10.44 -8.12
C ALA A 22 13.15 11.52 -7.03
N ALA A 23 13.31 11.12 -5.76
CA ALA A 23 13.38 12.07 -4.64
C ALA A 23 14.57 13.02 -4.76
N MET A 24 15.73 12.51 -5.15
CA MET A 24 16.95 13.31 -5.34
C MET A 24 16.97 14.16 -6.62
N SER A 25 16.10 13.89 -7.59
CA SER A 25 15.99 14.70 -8.82
C SER A 25 15.33 16.06 -8.60
N THR A 26 14.83 16.31 -7.39
CA THR A 26 14.18 17.57 -7.01
C THR A 26 15.08 18.76 -7.22
N SER A 27 14.56 19.81 -7.88
CA SER A 27 15.27 21.06 -8.14
C SER A 27 15.33 21.94 -6.89
N GLY A 28 16.28 22.91 -6.86
CA GLY A 28 16.35 23.94 -5.81
C GLY A 28 17.03 23.51 -4.49
N VAL A 29 17.59 22.29 -4.42
CA VAL A 29 18.30 21.77 -3.22
C VAL A 29 19.79 21.51 -3.50
N THR A 30 20.62 21.79 -2.52
CA THR A 30 22.08 21.58 -2.59
C THR A 30 22.49 20.18 -2.14
N GLY A 31 23.72 19.77 -2.45
CA GLY A 31 24.20 18.39 -2.34
C GLY A 31 23.83 17.63 -1.05
N HIS A 32 24.08 18.19 0.12
CA HIS A 32 23.81 17.53 1.40
C HIS A 32 22.31 17.38 1.69
N GLN A 33 21.52 18.40 1.34
CA GLN A 33 20.06 18.36 1.48
C GLN A 33 19.43 17.34 0.52
N ARG A 34 20.00 17.23 -0.70
CA ARG A 34 19.53 16.28 -1.72
C ARG A 34 19.62 14.83 -1.26
N LEU A 35 20.71 14.46 -0.57
CA LEU A 35 20.88 13.10 -0.02
C LEU A 35 19.91 12.78 1.13
N ALA A 36 19.39 13.79 1.82
CA ALA A 36 18.43 13.61 2.90
C ALA A 36 16.97 13.46 2.39
N LEU A 37 16.68 13.92 1.15
CA LEU A 37 15.30 13.93 0.59
C LEU A 37 14.61 12.58 0.60
N PRO A 38 15.23 11.45 0.21
CA PRO A 38 14.57 10.15 0.26
C PRO A 38 14.06 9.81 1.66
N GLY A 39 14.85 10.05 2.70
CA GLY A 39 14.44 9.83 4.09
C GLY A 39 13.33 10.80 4.53
N ILE A 40 13.39 12.05 4.11
CA ILE A 40 12.40 13.08 4.43
C ILE A 40 11.04 12.76 3.78
N LEU A 41 11.04 12.18 2.57
CA LEU A 41 9.84 11.87 1.80
C LEU A 41 9.34 10.44 1.99
N ALA A 42 10.10 9.57 2.64
CA ALA A 42 9.73 8.15 2.83
C ALA A 42 8.38 7.96 3.54
N HIS A 43 8.01 8.85 4.49
CA HIS A 43 6.74 8.76 5.19
C HIS A 43 5.51 8.93 4.27
N CYS A 44 5.68 9.55 3.09
CA CYS A 44 4.61 9.69 2.10
C CYS A 44 4.21 8.36 1.46
N LEU A 45 5.05 7.34 1.57
CA LEU A 45 4.74 5.98 1.13
C LEU A 45 3.79 5.24 2.10
N VAL A 46 3.72 5.66 3.36
CA VAL A 46 2.90 4.97 4.38
C VAL A 46 1.43 4.87 3.99
N PRO A 47 0.74 5.93 3.56
CA PRO A 47 -0.66 5.82 3.13
C PRO A 47 -0.85 4.88 1.94
N ILE A 48 0.12 4.83 1.02
CA ILE A 48 0.11 3.94 -0.15
C ILE A 48 0.20 2.48 0.29
N ILE A 49 1.14 2.18 1.20
CA ILE A 49 1.32 0.83 1.75
C ILE A 49 0.06 0.40 2.50
N VAL A 50 -0.52 1.28 3.32
CA VAL A 50 -1.77 1.00 4.06
C VAL A 50 -2.91 0.70 3.09
N GLY A 51 -3.10 1.52 2.05
CA GLY A 51 -4.11 1.28 1.01
C GLY A 51 -3.91 -0.07 0.30
N TYR A 52 -2.66 -0.42 -0.01
CA TYR A 52 -2.32 -1.69 -0.64
C TYR A 52 -2.58 -2.90 0.29
N VAL A 53 -2.23 -2.77 1.58
CA VAL A 53 -2.50 -3.82 2.58
C VAL A 53 -4.01 -4.08 2.69
N PHE A 54 -4.82 -3.03 2.78
CA PHE A 54 -6.28 -3.19 2.80
C PHE A 54 -6.80 -3.82 1.51
N ALA A 55 -6.32 -3.39 0.34
CA ALA A 55 -6.73 -3.96 -0.94
C ALA A 55 -6.38 -5.45 -1.06
N HIS A 56 -5.18 -5.84 -0.59
CA HIS A 56 -4.68 -7.21 -0.72
C HIS A 56 -5.30 -8.17 0.29
N TYR A 57 -5.44 -7.74 1.53
CA TYR A 57 -5.91 -8.58 2.64
C TYR A 57 -7.40 -8.40 2.97
N LEU A 58 -8.16 -7.68 2.13
CA LEU A 58 -9.57 -7.36 2.41
C LEU A 58 -10.43 -8.62 2.64
N THR A 59 -10.34 -9.60 1.75
CA THR A 59 -11.06 -10.88 1.87
C THR A 59 -10.60 -11.67 3.09
N LEU A 60 -9.31 -11.75 3.32
CA LEU A 60 -8.74 -12.42 4.48
C LEU A 60 -9.26 -11.77 5.79
N LEU A 61 -9.24 -10.45 5.86
CA LEU A 61 -9.67 -9.72 7.05
C LEU A 61 -11.17 -9.93 7.33
N LEU A 62 -12.02 -9.81 6.31
CA LEU A 62 -13.47 -9.86 6.50
C LEU A 62 -14.01 -11.30 6.61
N GLU A 63 -13.53 -12.23 5.81
CA GLU A 63 -14.07 -13.59 5.76
C GLU A 63 -13.37 -14.51 6.79
N TYR A 64 -12.05 -14.58 6.78
CA TYR A 64 -11.31 -15.37 7.77
C TYR A 64 -11.27 -14.72 9.15
N GLY A 65 -11.37 -13.37 9.24
CA GLY A 65 -11.54 -12.68 10.50
C GLY A 65 -12.82 -13.08 11.21
N GLN A 66 -13.95 -13.17 10.49
CA GLN A 66 -15.21 -13.72 11.03
C GLN A 66 -15.00 -15.16 11.53
N GLN A 67 -14.40 -16.00 10.70
CA GLN A 67 -14.16 -17.40 11.05
C GLN A 67 -13.31 -17.52 12.32
N THR A 68 -12.28 -16.68 12.46
CA THR A 68 -11.45 -16.63 13.68
C THR A 68 -12.26 -16.24 14.91
N LEU A 69 -13.16 -15.23 14.79
CA LEU A 69 -14.04 -14.83 15.89
C LEU A 69 -15.02 -15.95 16.29
N LEU A 70 -15.57 -16.66 15.31
CA LEU A 70 -16.45 -17.82 15.58
C LEU A 70 -15.68 -18.94 16.30
N GLN A 71 -14.46 -19.23 15.88
CA GLN A 71 -13.61 -20.25 16.53
C GLN A 71 -13.18 -19.88 17.95
N LEU A 72 -13.13 -18.60 18.29
CA LEU A 72 -12.86 -18.17 19.68
C LEU A 72 -13.99 -18.55 20.65
N SER A 73 -15.19 -18.87 20.16
CA SER A 73 -16.28 -19.35 21.00
C SER A 73 -16.06 -20.78 21.52
N ASP A 74 -15.36 -21.61 20.77
CA ASP A 74 -14.95 -22.95 21.17
C ASP A 74 -13.54 -23.28 20.69
N PRO A 75 -12.50 -22.70 21.30
CA PRO A 75 -11.13 -22.84 20.84
C PRO A 75 -10.57 -24.25 20.98
N MET A 76 -11.20 -25.11 21.79
CA MET A 76 -10.77 -26.49 22.04
C MET A 76 -11.68 -27.52 21.37
N LEU A 77 -12.66 -27.07 20.58
CA LEU A 77 -13.62 -27.98 19.91
C LEU A 77 -14.34 -28.95 20.87
N THR A 78 -14.66 -28.46 22.05
CA THR A 78 -15.34 -29.24 23.12
C THR A 78 -16.86 -29.17 23.02
N GLY A 79 -17.41 -28.39 22.10
CA GLY A 79 -18.83 -28.08 22.01
C GLY A 79 -19.26 -26.96 22.95
N ALA A 80 -18.31 -26.25 23.57
CA ALA A 80 -18.59 -25.07 24.36
C ALA A 80 -18.98 -23.90 23.45
N ASP A 81 -19.92 -23.08 23.89
CA ASP A 81 -20.33 -21.86 23.17
C ASP A 81 -20.20 -20.64 24.09
N TYR A 82 -18.96 -20.22 24.33
CA TYR A 82 -18.66 -19.13 25.27
C TYR A 82 -19.19 -17.77 24.81
N LEU A 83 -19.32 -17.56 23.49
CA LEU A 83 -19.73 -16.28 22.89
C LEU A 83 -21.13 -16.32 22.26
N GLY A 84 -21.85 -17.44 22.33
CA GLY A 84 -23.17 -17.60 21.70
C GLY A 84 -23.13 -17.56 20.18
N THR A 85 -22.04 -18.07 19.58
CA THR A 85 -21.81 -18.03 18.13
C THR A 85 -21.87 -19.41 17.46
N ALA A 86 -22.26 -20.47 18.18
CA ALA A 86 -22.26 -21.84 17.68
C ALA A 86 -23.09 -22.04 16.41
N ASP A 87 -24.22 -21.32 16.29
CA ASP A 87 -25.12 -21.38 15.13
C ASP A 87 -24.75 -20.39 14.01
N LEU A 88 -23.70 -19.57 14.19
CA LEU A 88 -23.27 -18.59 13.21
C LEU A 88 -22.27 -19.20 12.24
N THR A 89 -22.38 -18.82 10.97
CA THR A 89 -21.43 -19.19 9.92
C THR A 89 -20.80 -17.95 9.31
N ALA A 90 -19.51 -18.04 8.95
CA ALA A 90 -18.84 -16.94 8.29
C ALA A 90 -19.50 -16.62 6.93
N ALA A 91 -19.76 -15.34 6.69
CA ALA A 91 -20.33 -14.88 5.43
C ALA A 91 -19.24 -14.61 4.40
N TYR A 92 -19.18 -15.40 3.35
CA TYR A 92 -18.24 -15.24 2.22
C TYR A 92 -18.77 -14.24 1.18
N PHE A 93 -19.14 -13.06 1.66
CA PHE A 93 -19.84 -12.05 0.86
C PHE A 93 -18.97 -11.47 -0.27
N LEU A 94 -17.68 -11.23 -0.01
CA LEU A 94 -16.76 -10.63 -0.98
C LEU A 94 -16.28 -11.66 -2.02
N SER A 95 -15.98 -12.87 -1.59
CA SER A 95 -15.56 -13.96 -2.49
C SER A 95 -16.64 -14.34 -3.51
N THR A 96 -17.93 -14.16 -3.15
CA THR A 96 -19.04 -14.40 -4.06
C THR A 96 -19.36 -13.25 -5.00
N ARG A 97 -18.72 -12.08 -4.82
CA ARG A 97 -18.93 -10.85 -5.62
C ARG A 97 -17.62 -10.26 -6.11
N PRO A 98 -16.98 -10.87 -7.11
CA PRO A 98 -15.66 -10.45 -7.59
C PRO A 98 -15.63 -9.01 -8.12
N GLU A 99 -16.73 -8.54 -8.70
CA GLU A 99 -16.83 -7.15 -9.18
C GLU A 99 -16.76 -6.13 -8.04
N LEU A 100 -17.52 -6.38 -6.95
CA LEU A 100 -17.48 -5.52 -5.76
C LEU A 100 -16.08 -5.54 -5.13
N LEU A 101 -15.49 -6.74 -5.03
CA LEU A 101 -14.14 -6.89 -4.50
C LEU A 101 -13.11 -6.11 -5.33
N ALA A 102 -13.20 -6.17 -6.66
CA ALA A 102 -12.33 -5.40 -7.55
C ALA A 102 -12.47 -3.89 -7.35
N VAL A 103 -13.70 -3.40 -7.27
CA VAL A 103 -13.98 -1.97 -7.02
C VAL A 103 -13.40 -1.52 -5.68
N LEU A 104 -13.58 -2.29 -4.61
CA LEU A 104 -13.05 -1.97 -3.30
C LEU A 104 -11.52 -1.97 -3.28
N LYS A 105 -10.87 -2.96 -3.93
CA LYS A 105 -9.41 -3.00 -4.06
C LYS A 105 -8.87 -1.76 -4.75
N VAL A 106 -9.47 -1.37 -5.88
CA VAL A 106 -9.08 -0.16 -6.62
C VAL A 106 -9.30 1.09 -5.75
N ALA A 107 -10.44 1.18 -5.06
CA ALA A 107 -10.75 2.32 -4.19
C ALA A 107 -9.71 2.48 -3.07
N PHE A 108 -9.30 1.39 -2.39
CA PHE A 108 -8.25 1.45 -1.37
C PHE A 108 -6.89 1.87 -1.93
N ILE A 109 -6.50 1.32 -3.09
CA ILE A 109 -5.23 1.67 -3.75
C ILE A 109 -5.23 3.15 -4.14
N VAL A 110 -6.28 3.62 -4.82
CA VAL A 110 -6.38 5.02 -5.26
C VAL A 110 -6.41 5.97 -4.07
N THR A 111 -7.19 5.66 -3.02
CA THR A 111 -7.24 6.47 -1.80
C THR A 111 -5.88 6.56 -1.13
N GLY A 112 -5.16 5.43 -1.00
CA GLY A 112 -3.80 5.40 -0.47
C GLY A 112 -2.83 6.28 -1.26
N HIS A 113 -2.91 6.26 -2.60
CA HIS A 113 -2.07 7.08 -3.47
C HIS A 113 -2.40 8.57 -3.36
N VAL A 114 -3.69 8.92 -3.38
CA VAL A 114 -4.13 10.31 -3.20
C VAL A 114 -3.65 10.84 -1.84
N ALA A 115 -3.82 10.10 -0.76
CA ALA A 115 -3.31 10.47 0.56
C ALA A 115 -1.78 10.59 0.58
N GLY A 116 -1.05 9.70 -0.11
CA GLY A 116 0.40 9.77 -0.28
C GLY A 116 0.86 11.03 -1.02
N VAL A 117 0.15 11.42 -2.08
CA VAL A 117 0.42 12.66 -2.83
C VAL A 117 0.20 13.89 -1.95
N PHE A 118 -0.89 13.93 -1.18
CA PHE A 118 -1.11 15.03 -0.23
C PHE A 118 -0.01 15.11 0.82
N ALA A 119 0.40 13.98 1.41
CA ALA A 119 1.49 13.94 2.39
C ALA A 119 2.82 14.38 1.78
N ALA A 120 3.11 13.99 0.54
CA ALA A 120 4.30 14.41 -0.20
C ALA A 120 4.28 15.92 -0.47
N HIS A 121 3.14 16.46 -0.90
CA HIS A 121 2.99 17.88 -1.17
C HIS A 121 3.17 18.72 0.10
N ASP A 122 2.48 18.39 1.18
CA ASP A 122 2.59 19.10 2.46
C ASP A 122 4.04 19.11 2.97
N ARG A 123 4.73 17.98 2.83
CA ARG A 123 6.13 17.89 3.25
C ARG A 123 7.07 18.69 2.35
N ALA A 124 6.87 18.63 1.04
CA ALA A 124 7.72 19.35 0.09
C ALA A 124 7.59 20.86 0.24
N VAL A 125 6.38 21.39 0.45
CA VAL A 125 6.18 22.84 0.70
C VAL A 125 6.91 23.32 1.95
N ARG A 126 7.09 22.45 2.95
CA ARG A 126 7.84 22.79 4.19
C ARG A 126 9.35 22.70 4.05
N VAL A 127 9.86 21.90 3.12
CA VAL A 127 11.30 21.57 3.04
C VAL A 127 11.97 22.22 1.83
N LEU A 128 11.22 22.44 0.74
CA LEU A 128 11.73 22.97 -0.51
C LEU A 128 11.44 24.48 -0.64
N PRO A 129 12.30 25.22 -1.36
CA PRO A 129 11.98 26.61 -1.74
C PRO A 129 10.65 26.64 -2.50
N THR A 130 9.79 27.61 -2.19
CA THR A 130 8.43 27.72 -2.74
C THR A 130 8.38 27.73 -4.27
N ARG A 131 9.41 28.25 -4.92
CA ARG A 131 9.52 28.32 -6.38
C ARG A 131 9.67 26.94 -7.05
N ASP A 132 10.32 26.00 -6.36
CA ASP A 132 10.70 24.68 -6.90
C ASP A 132 9.86 23.53 -6.31
N ALA A 133 9.02 23.83 -5.31
CA ALA A 133 8.28 22.82 -4.56
C ALA A 133 7.35 21.97 -5.44
N VAL A 134 6.70 22.59 -6.42
CA VAL A 134 5.76 21.87 -7.33
C VAL A 134 6.51 21.11 -8.41
N ALA A 135 7.47 21.77 -9.08
CA ALA A 135 8.25 21.15 -10.16
C ALA A 135 9.11 19.98 -9.65
N GLY A 136 9.67 20.12 -8.44
CA GLY A 136 10.51 19.09 -7.81
C GLY A 136 9.74 17.81 -7.45
N GLN A 137 8.43 17.89 -7.24
CA GLN A 137 7.59 16.72 -6.90
C GLN A 137 7.11 15.95 -8.15
N LEU A 138 7.18 16.57 -9.34
CA LEU A 138 6.61 15.99 -10.56
C LEU A 138 7.25 14.63 -10.90
N THR A 139 8.57 14.53 -10.78
CA THR A 139 9.29 13.27 -11.05
C THR A 139 8.86 12.17 -10.10
N MET A 140 8.71 12.49 -8.82
CA MET A 140 8.27 11.52 -7.81
C MET A 140 6.81 11.11 -8.05
N LEU A 141 5.94 12.04 -8.42
CA LEU A 141 4.56 11.78 -8.79
C LEU A 141 4.45 10.83 -10.00
N ILE A 142 5.26 11.06 -11.03
CA ILE A 142 5.30 10.19 -12.23
C ILE A 142 5.75 8.78 -11.84
N VAL A 143 6.81 8.64 -11.05
CA VAL A 143 7.29 7.32 -10.59
C VAL A 143 6.23 6.60 -9.77
N MET A 144 5.56 7.29 -8.86
CA MET A 144 4.45 6.73 -8.08
C MET A 144 3.29 6.28 -8.98
N LEU A 145 2.94 7.08 -9.98
CA LEU A 145 1.86 6.76 -10.93
C LEU A 145 2.21 5.51 -11.77
N VAL A 146 3.45 5.41 -12.25
CA VAL A 146 3.94 4.24 -13.01
C VAL A 146 3.88 2.98 -12.15
N TYR A 147 4.31 3.05 -10.90
CA TYR A 147 4.23 1.90 -9.99
C TYR A 147 2.81 1.49 -9.65
N THR A 148 1.91 2.47 -9.44
CA THR A 148 0.49 2.19 -9.21
C THR A 148 -0.14 1.48 -10.40
N SER A 149 0.07 2.03 -11.60
CA SER A 149 -0.47 1.46 -12.83
C SER A 149 0.10 0.06 -13.09
N GLY A 150 1.41 -0.12 -12.90
CA GLY A 150 2.07 -1.42 -13.02
C GLY A 150 1.55 -2.44 -11.99
N GLY A 151 1.39 -2.03 -10.74
CA GLY A 151 0.83 -2.86 -9.68
C GLY A 151 -0.62 -3.26 -9.93
N LEU A 152 -1.45 -2.34 -10.43
CA LEU A 152 -2.83 -2.65 -10.82
C LEU A 152 -2.89 -3.62 -12.00
N LEU A 153 -2.06 -3.41 -13.03
CA LEU A 153 -1.97 -4.33 -14.16
C LEU A 153 -1.59 -5.73 -13.71
N LEU A 154 -0.59 -5.87 -12.83
CA LEU A 154 -0.20 -7.17 -12.28
C LEU A 154 -1.32 -7.79 -11.43
N LEU A 155 -2.04 -6.99 -10.64
CA LEU A 155 -3.14 -7.46 -9.79
C LEU A 155 -4.31 -8.04 -10.61
N PHE A 156 -4.60 -7.46 -11.79
CA PHE A 156 -5.70 -7.89 -12.65
C PHE A 156 -5.28 -8.85 -13.77
N SER A 157 -3.98 -9.10 -13.95
CA SER A 157 -3.44 -10.06 -14.93
C SER A 157 -3.21 -11.45 -14.35
N SER A 158 -3.29 -11.60 -13.04
CA SER A 158 -3.15 -12.87 -12.30
C SER A 158 -4.52 -13.46 -11.99
#